data_5792d1718122513caabec4af84c0232a
#
_entry.id   5792d1718122513caabec4af84c0232a
#
_cell.length_a   1.000
_cell.length_b   1.000
_cell.length_c   1.000
_cell.angle_alpha   90.00
_cell.angle_beta   90.00
_cell.angle_gamma   90.00
#
_symmetry.space_group_name_H-M   'P 1'
#
loop_
_entity.id
_entity.type
_entity.pdbx_description
1 polymer ?
#
loop_
_entity_poly.entity_id
_entity_poly.type
_entity_poly.pdbx_seq_one_letter_code
_entity_poly.pdbx_strand_id
1 'polypeptide(L)'
;MFVFLPASTQASAPLQAVTFFPGSGDLYKRSLDELDVGRIEFILRSGRALVYPIYKGTFNRGSELTSDVQDASNLYRDHVIAWSRDLGRAIDYLETRPDIDAERLAYYGISWGGVMGAIMTAVEPRLKASVLIVGGLEMQDVQPVADPFNFLPRVVLPTLMINGRYDSFFPLEASIKPFFKYLGTPEADKKLIVTDSNHFVLAYSANLAIRESLDWMDRYLGPVK
;
A
#
# COMPACT_ATOMS: atom_id res chain seq x y z
N MET A 1 7.00 12.86 -6.37
CA MET A 1 7.25 11.40 -6.29
C MET A 1 8.75 11.16 -6.23
N PHE A 2 9.18 10.18 -5.45
CA PHE A 2 10.54 9.66 -5.47
C PHE A 2 10.54 8.25 -6.08
N VAL A 3 11.58 7.94 -6.83
CA VAL A 3 11.87 6.59 -7.32
C VAL A 3 13.26 6.24 -6.82
N PHE A 4 13.31 5.33 -5.87
CA PHE A 4 14.55 4.80 -5.33
C PHE A 4 14.92 3.53 -6.12
N LEU A 5 16.17 3.43 -6.51
CA LEU A 5 16.70 2.27 -7.21
C LEU A 5 17.63 1.46 -6.30
N PRO A 6 17.71 0.14 -6.48
CA PRO A 6 18.68 -0.68 -5.76
C PRO A 6 20.11 -0.19 -5.98
N ALA A 7 20.96 -0.26 -4.95
CA ALA A 7 22.36 0.21 -5.04
C ALA A 7 23.20 -0.59 -6.05
N SER A 8 22.85 -1.85 -6.31
CA SER A 8 23.54 -2.73 -7.26
C SER A 8 22.75 -2.82 -8.58
N THR A 9 22.61 -1.71 -9.28
CA THR A 9 21.97 -1.69 -10.61
C THR A 9 22.95 -2.06 -11.73
N GLN A 10 23.53 -3.26 -11.72
CA GLN A 10 23.95 -3.94 -12.93
C GLN A 10 22.80 -4.82 -13.46
N ALA A 11 21.56 -4.37 -13.29
CA ALA A 11 20.41 -5.08 -13.80
C ALA A 11 20.50 -5.13 -15.33
N SER A 12 20.66 -6.32 -15.87
CA SER A 12 20.62 -6.58 -17.32
C SER A 12 19.20 -6.51 -17.90
N ALA A 13 18.20 -6.20 -17.06
CA ALA A 13 16.78 -6.14 -17.40
C ALA A 13 16.08 -5.02 -16.59
N PRO A 14 14.94 -4.49 -17.08
CA PRO A 14 14.15 -3.52 -16.34
C PRO A 14 13.69 -4.07 -14.98
N LEU A 15 13.66 -3.21 -13.97
CA LEU A 15 13.35 -3.53 -12.58
C LEU A 15 11.85 -3.68 -12.35
N GLN A 16 11.46 -4.65 -11.54
CA GLN A 16 10.15 -4.65 -10.89
C GLN A 16 10.04 -3.42 -9.98
N ALA A 17 8.85 -2.83 -9.87
CA ALA A 17 8.66 -1.68 -9.00
C ALA A 17 7.51 -1.89 -8.00
N VAL A 18 7.72 -1.38 -6.79
CA VAL A 18 6.73 -1.42 -5.71
C VAL A 18 6.31 0.01 -5.40
N THR A 19 5.03 0.31 -5.63
CA THR A 19 4.43 1.58 -5.24
C THR A 19 4.05 1.54 -3.77
N PHE A 20 4.50 2.51 -3.02
CA PHE A 20 4.29 2.59 -1.58
C PHE A 20 3.22 3.60 -1.21
N PHE A 21 2.30 3.19 -0.33
CA PHE A 21 1.37 4.10 0.34
C PHE A 21 1.63 4.07 1.85
N PRO A 22 1.97 5.21 2.48
CA PRO A 22 2.41 5.27 3.86
C PRO A 22 1.29 5.11 4.88
N GLY A 23 1.67 5.03 6.15
CA GLY A 23 0.76 5.25 7.28
C GLY A 23 0.46 6.74 7.48
N SER A 24 -0.58 7.02 8.29
CA SER A 24 -1.09 8.38 8.54
C SER A 24 -0.07 9.35 9.14
N GLY A 25 1.02 8.85 9.73
CA GLY A 25 2.12 9.71 10.20
C GLY A 25 2.63 10.68 9.15
N ASP A 26 2.54 10.35 7.87
CA ASP A 26 3.00 11.21 6.79
C ASP A 26 2.09 12.41 6.52
N LEU A 27 0.84 12.37 6.97
CA LEU A 27 -0.07 13.54 6.94
C LEU A 27 0.39 14.68 7.88
N TYR A 28 1.23 14.38 8.85
CA TYR A 28 1.76 15.36 9.81
C TYR A 28 3.11 15.93 9.41
N LYS A 29 3.80 15.30 8.45
CA LYS A 29 5.08 15.79 7.91
C LYS A 29 4.86 17.00 7.00
N ARG A 30 5.77 17.96 7.07
CA ARG A 30 5.67 19.23 6.34
C ARG A 30 6.85 19.50 5.43
N SER A 31 7.93 18.73 5.54
CA SER A 31 9.13 18.82 4.70
C SER A 31 9.48 17.45 4.10
N LEU A 32 10.02 17.47 2.88
CA LEU A 32 10.57 16.27 2.25
C LEU A 32 11.82 15.74 3.00
N ASP A 33 12.46 16.55 3.82
CA ASP A 33 13.58 16.11 4.67
C ASP A 33 13.13 15.11 5.75
N GLU A 34 11.82 15.07 6.04
CA GLU A 34 11.21 14.10 6.97
C GLU A 34 10.85 12.76 6.31
N LEU A 35 11.13 12.62 5.00
CA LEU A 35 10.84 11.37 4.28
C LEU A 35 11.78 10.27 4.79
N ASP A 36 11.19 9.17 5.25
CA ASP A 36 11.91 8.01 5.76
C ASP A 36 11.39 6.73 5.09
N VAL A 37 12.30 5.98 4.52
CA VAL A 37 12.03 4.68 3.88
C VAL A 37 12.61 3.50 4.66
N GLY A 38 13.20 3.72 5.85
CA GLY A 38 13.90 2.69 6.60
C GLY A 38 13.07 1.43 6.87
N ARG A 39 11.77 1.58 7.14
CA ARG A 39 10.87 0.43 7.38
C ARG A 39 10.56 -0.40 6.14
N ILE A 40 10.78 0.14 4.95
CA ILE A 40 10.49 -0.47 3.65
C ILE A 40 11.73 -0.62 2.77
N GLU A 41 12.91 -0.29 3.31
CA GLU A 41 14.20 -0.42 2.60
C GLU A 41 14.48 -1.85 2.13
N PHE A 42 13.90 -2.85 2.78
CA PHE A 42 14.01 -4.25 2.37
C PHE A 42 13.54 -4.49 0.92
N ILE A 43 12.62 -3.65 0.42
CA ILE A 43 12.17 -3.68 -0.98
C ILE A 43 13.34 -3.37 -1.91
N LEU A 44 14.10 -2.32 -1.61
CA LEU A 44 15.32 -1.96 -2.36
C LEU A 44 16.39 -3.03 -2.25
N ARG A 45 16.59 -3.56 -1.05
CA ARG A 45 17.58 -4.63 -0.79
C ARG A 45 17.22 -5.94 -1.50
N SER A 46 15.94 -6.14 -1.83
CA SER A 46 15.50 -7.29 -2.64
C SER A 46 15.80 -7.13 -4.14
N GLY A 47 16.33 -5.97 -4.58
CA GLY A 47 16.59 -5.68 -5.99
C GLY A 47 15.41 -5.06 -6.75
N ARG A 48 14.33 -4.64 -6.06
CA ARG A 48 13.17 -3.95 -6.65
C ARG A 48 13.30 -2.44 -6.51
N ALA A 49 12.77 -1.69 -7.46
CA ALA A 49 12.60 -0.25 -7.32
C ALA A 49 11.48 0.04 -6.30
N LEU A 50 11.67 1.07 -5.48
CA LEU A 50 10.66 1.58 -4.58
C LEU A 50 10.16 2.94 -5.09
N VAL A 51 8.85 3.04 -5.29
CA VAL A 51 8.19 4.25 -5.79
C VAL A 51 7.37 4.84 -4.67
N TYR A 52 7.67 6.08 -4.29
CA TYR A 52 7.01 6.80 -3.22
C TYR A 52 6.30 8.05 -3.78
N PRO A 53 5.03 7.96 -4.18
CA PRO A 53 4.24 9.13 -4.54
C PRO A 53 4.12 10.06 -3.33
N ILE A 54 4.28 11.37 -3.54
CA ILE A 54 3.97 12.35 -2.50
C ILE A 54 2.48 12.66 -2.64
N TYR A 55 1.69 12.00 -1.82
CA TYR A 55 0.23 12.11 -1.85
C TYR A 55 -0.24 13.50 -1.40
N LYS A 56 -1.40 13.96 -1.92
CA LYS A 56 -2.02 15.20 -1.45
C LYS A 56 -2.22 15.14 0.08
N GLY A 57 -1.87 16.21 0.77
CA GLY A 57 -1.93 16.29 2.23
C GLY A 57 -0.64 15.89 2.94
N THR A 58 0.36 15.30 2.26
CA THR A 58 1.61 14.88 2.88
C THR A 58 2.76 15.83 2.51
N PHE A 59 3.75 15.94 3.40
CA PHE A 59 4.97 16.71 3.18
C PHE A 59 4.69 18.14 2.68
N ASN A 60 5.42 18.59 1.64
CA ASN A 60 5.25 19.88 1.01
C ASN A 60 3.96 20.02 0.15
N ARG A 61 3.16 18.96 0.04
CA ARG A 61 1.81 18.99 -0.54
C ARG A 61 0.71 19.06 0.53
N GLY A 62 1.03 19.67 1.68
CA GLY A 62 0.10 19.85 2.79
C GLY A 62 -1.26 20.42 2.34
N SER A 63 -2.30 20.12 3.08
CA SER A 63 -3.67 20.54 2.82
C SER A 63 -4.43 20.78 4.13
N GLU A 64 -5.71 21.11 4.03
CA GLU A 64 -6.59 21.26 5.19
C GLU A 64 -6.93 19.93 5.88
N LEU A 65 -6.73 18.78 5.20
CA LEU A 65 -6.92 17.47 5.80
C LEU A 65 -5.81 17.19 6.81
N THR A 66 -6.20 16.97 8.08
CA THR A 66 -5.27 16.77 9.20
C THR A 66 -5.36 15.38 9.81
N SER A 67 -6.21 14.49 9.26
CA SER A 67 -6.43 13.13 9.76
C SER A 67 -6.74 12.21 8.60
N ASP A 68 -6.30 10.95 8.70
CA ASP A 68 -6.70 9.84 7.83
C ASP A 68 -8.04 9.21 8.21
N VAL A 69 -8.56 9.53 9.39
CA VAL A 69 -9.85 9.02 9.85
C VAL A 69 -10.96 9.42 8.87
N GLN A 70 -11.67 8.41 8.41
CA GLN A 70 -12.75 8.57 7.42
C GLN A 70 -13.87 9.46 7.97
N ASP A 71 -14.41 10.31 7.13
CA ASP A 71 -15.60 11.10 7.41
C ASP A 71 -16.44 11.33 6.14
N ALA A 72 -17.70 11.78 6.32
CA ALA A 72 -18.62 12.03 5.22
C ALA A 72 -18.39 13.36 4.48
N SER A 73 -17.33 14.10 4.80
CA SER A 73 -17.06 15.41 4.21
C SER A 73 -16.64 15.32 2.74
N ASN A 74 -16.88 16.40 2.00
CA ASN A 74 -16.34 16.56 0.66
C ASN A 74 -14.81 16.65 0.68
N LEU A 75 -14.24 17.19 1.77
CA LEU A 75 -12.79 17.31 1.93
C LEU A 75 -12.12 15.92 1.92
N TYR A 76 -12.63 14.97 2.73
CA TYR A 76 -12.11 13.60 2.77
C TYR A 76 -12.28 12.91 1.42
N ARG A 77 -13.50 12.95 0.84
CA ARG A 77 -13.77 12.39 -0.49
C ARG A 77 -12.80 12.90 -1.55
N ASP A 78 -12.59 14.22 -1.61
CA ASP A 78 -11.75 14.84 -2.64
C ASP A 78 -10.27 14.47 -2.45
N HIS A 79 -9.85 14.19 -1.21
CA HIS A 79 -8.51 13.66 -0.93
C HIS A 79 -8.38 12.21 -1.39
N VAL A 80 -9.35 11.33 -1.12
CA VAL A 80 -9.33 9.93 -1.61
C VAL A 80 -9.22 9.89 -3.14
N ILE A 81 -10.00 10.74 -3.83
CA ILE A 81 -9.91 10.87 -5.31
C ILE A 81 -8.52 11.37 -5.72
N ALA A 82 -7.96 12.35 -5.02
CA ALA A 82 -6.63 12.87 -5.32
C ALA A 82 -5.54 11.83 -5.09
N TRP A 83 -5.61 11.04 -4.01
CA TRP A 83 -4.65 9.97 -3.73
C TRP A 83 -4.65 8.89 -4.82
N SER A 84 -5.83 8.49 -5.31
CA SER A 84 -5.90 7.53 -6.41
C SER A 84 -5.28 8.09 -7.70
N ARG A 85 -5.51 9.37 -7.99
CA ARG A 85 -4.88 10.06 -9.12
C ARG A 85 -3.37 10.22 -8.96
N ASP A 86 -2.89 10.49 -7.74
CA ASP A 86 -1.47 10.58 -7.45
C ASP A 86 -0.76 9.24 -7.72
N LEU A 87 -1.38 8.12 -7.32
CA LEU A 87 -0.89 6.78 -7.62
C LEU A 87 -0.89 6.51 -9.14
N GLY A 88 -2.02 6.75 -9.82
CA GLY A 88 -2.13 6.56 -11.26
C GLY A 88 -1.09 7.38 -12.03
N ARG A 89 -0.88 8.64 -11.67
CA ARG A 89 0.17 9.50 -12.28
C ARG A 89 1.57 9.03 -11.99
N ALA A 90 1.81 8.45 -10.81
CA ALA A 90 3.11 7.82 -10.54
C ALA A 90 3.35 6.63 -11.47
N ILE A 91 2.34 5.80 -11.70
CA ILE A 91 2.43 4.65 -12.60
C ILE A 91 2.54 5.10 -14.06
N ASP A 92 1.80 6.13 -14.51
CA ASP A 92 1.97 6.73 -15.85
C ASP A 92 3.44 7.11 -16.11
N TYR A 93 4.12 7.67 -15.10
CA TYR A 93 5.54 8.00 -15.21
C TYR A 93 6.42 6.75 -15.29
N LEU A 94 6.11 5.69 -14.52
CA LEU A 94 6.90 4.46 -14.57
C LEU A 94 6.84 3.81 -15.96
N GLU A 95 5.72 3.89 -16.66
CA GLU A 95 5.57 3.39 -18.04
C GLU A 95 6.48 4.11 -19.04
N THR A 96 6.93 5.32 -18.73
CA THR A 96 7.86 6.07 -19.59
C THR A 96 9.33 5.73 -19.31
N ARG A 97 9.62 4.94 -18.28
CA ARG A 97 10.99 4.64 -17.83
C ARG A 97 11.51 3.33 -18.43
N PRO A 98 12.62 3.37 -19.18
CA PRO A 98 13.17 2.14 -19.78
C PRO A 98 13.83 1.20 -18.76
N ASP A 99 14.14 1.67 -17.55
CA ASP A 99 14.75 0.89 -16.47
C ASP A 99 13.71 0.25 -15.53
N ILE A 100 12.39 0.48 -15.76
CA ILE A 100 11.30 -0.11 -15.00
C ILE A 100 10.46 -1.02 -15.89
N ASP A 101 10.13 -2.19 -15.39
CA ASP A 101 9.17 -3.11 -16.01
C ASP A 101 7.75 -2.78 -15.55
N ALA A 102 7.02 -2.03 -16.36
CA ALA A 102 5.66 -1.62 -16.06
C ALA A 102 4.64 -2.77 -16.01
N GLU A 103 5.00 -3.97 -16.48
CA GLU A 103 4.17 -5.17 -16.36
C GLU A 103 4.38 -5.90 -15.02
N ARG A 104 5.33 -5.45 -14.19
CA ARG A 104 5.66 -6.07 -12.90
C ARG A 104 5.63 -5.05 -11.78
N LEU A 105 4.45 -4.46 -11.55
CA LEU A 105 4.20 -3.46 -10.51
C LEU A 105 3.42 -4.08 -9.35
N ALA A 106 3.83 -3.77 -8.11
CA ALA A 106 3.09 -4.11 -6.90
C ALA A 106 2.70 -2.86 -6.10
N TYR A 107 1.67 -3.03 -5.28
CA TYR A 107 1.27 -2.08 -4.25
C TYR A 107 1.72 -2.58 -2.88
N TYR A 108 2.28 -1.69 -2.07
CA TYR A 108 2.62 -1.95 -0.67
C TYR A 108 2.06 -0.83 0.21
N GLY A 109 1.07 -1.15 1.02
CA GLY A 109 0.39 -0.18 1.89
C GLY A 109 0.55 -0.50 3.36
N ILE A 110 0.82 0.51 4.19
CA ILE A 110 0.93 0.36 5.65
C ILE A 110 -0.15 1.20 6.33
N SER A 111 -0.92 0.59 7.26
CA SER A 111 -1.93 1.29 8.08
C SER A 111 -2.93 2.05 7.20
N TRP A 112 -2.89 3.36 7.17
CA TRP A 112 -3.66 4.17 6.23
C TRP A 112 -3.52 3.67 4.79
N GLY A 113 -2.28 3.39 4.32
CA GLY A 113 -2.06 2.76 3.01
C GLY A 113 -2.63 1.35 2.92
N GLY A 114 -2.71 0.61 4.02
CA GLY A 114 -3.37 -0.69 4.09
C GLY A 114 -4.89 -0.58 3.90
N VAL A 115 -5.53 0.42 4.50
CA VAL A 115 -6.96 0.75 4.30
C VAL A 115 -7.22 1.19 2.87
N MET A 116 -6.43 2.16 2.39
CA MET A 116 -6.55 2.69 1.03
C MET A 116 -6.25 1.65 -0.05
N GLY A 117 -5.56 0.56 0.31
CA GLY A 117 -5.29 -0.56 -0.59
C GLY A 117 -6.55 -1.10 -1.28
N ALA A 118 -7.71 -1.12 -0.59
CA ALA A 118 -8.98 -1.52 -1.19
C ALA A 118 -9.36 -0.64 -2.40
N ILE A 119 -9.20 0.69 -2.28
CA ILE A 119 -9.54 1.63 -3.36
C ILE A 119 -8.44 1.62 -4.43
N MET A 120 -7.19 1.79 -4.01
CA MET A 120 -6.04 1.94 -4.90
C MET A 120 -5.90 0.75 -5.85
N THR A 121 -6.00 -0.47 -5.33
CA THR A 121 -5.85 -1.68 -6.13
C THR A 121 -7.09 -2.03 -6.95
N ALA A 122 -8.26 -1.53 -6.57
CA ALA A 122 -9.48 -1.71 -7.36
C ALA A 122 -9.55 -0.76 -8.58
N VAL A 123 -8.90 0.42 -8.50
CA VAL A 123 -8.98 1.44 -9.55
C VAL A 123 -7.73 1.50 -10.44
N GLU A 124 -6.65 0.81 -10.05
CA GLU A 124 -5.39 0.79 -10.80
C GLU A 124 -5.08 -0.62 -11.34
N PRO A 125 -5.55 -0.94 -12.56
CA PRO A 125 -5.46 -2.30 -13.12
C PRO A 125 -4.04 -2.72 -13.54
N ARG A 126 -3.08 -1.79 -13.59
CA ARG A 126 -1.68 -2.09 -13.92
C ARG A 126 -0.93 -2.78 -12.77
N LEU A 127 -1.44 -2.70 -11.55
CA LEU A 127 -0.89 -3.43 -10.40
C LEU A 127 -1.15 -4.93 -10.54
N LYS A 128 -0.14 -5.75 -10.25
CA LYS A 128 -0.20 -7.22 -10.39
C LYS A 128 -0.27 -7.94 -9.05
N ALA A 129 0.12 -7.29 -7.96
CA ALA A 129 0.04 -7.84 -6.60
C ALA A 129 -0.10 -6.72 -5.58
N SER A 130 -0.66 -7.03 -4.43
CA SER A 130 -0.69 -6.10 -3.29
C SER A 130 -0.27 -6.78 -1.98
N VAL A 131 0.37 -5.98 -1.13
CA VAL A 131 0.70 -6.32 0.25
C VAL A 131 0.16 -5.22 1.15
N LEU A 132 -0.74 -5.58 2.06
CA LEU A 132 -1.42 -4.68 2.97
C LEU A 132 -1.01 -4.99 4.41
N ILE A 133 -0.22 -4.11 4.99
CA ILE A 133 0.27 -4.25 6.36
C ILE A 133 -0.63 -3.44 7.29
N VAL A 134 -1.19 -4.09 8.31
CA VAL A 134 -2.06 -3.51 9.33
C VAL A 134 -3.16 -2.62 8.76
N GLY A 135 -3.82 -3.10 7.70
CA GLY A 135 -5.00 -2.49 7.12
C GLY A 135 -6.28 -3.18 7.59
N GLY A 136 -7.40 -2.47 7.51
CA GLY A 136 -8.70 -2.99 7.90
C GLY A 136 -9.82 -2.02 7.49
N LEU A 137 -11.08 -2.36 7.82
CA LEU A 137 -12.21 -1.46 7.64
C LEU A 137 -12.31 -0.50 8.82
N GLU A 138 -12.55 0.76 8.56
CA GLU A 138 -12.99 1.74 9.54
C GLU A 138 -14.51 1.71 9.65
N MET A 139 -15.05 2.19 10.78
CA MET A 139 -16.48 2.10 11.10
C MET A 139 -17.18 3.46 10.97
N GLN A 140 -16.48 4.50 10.53
CA GLN A 140 -17.02 5.83 10.37
C GLN A 140 -17.84 5.91 9.08
N ASP A 141 -18.87 6.74 9.12
CA ASP A 141 -19.64 7.08 7.91
C ASP A 141 -18.75 7.84 6.92
N VAL A 142 -18.76 7.39 5.67
CA VAL A 142 -17.99 7.99 4.59
C VAL A 142 -18.80 7.98 3.30
N GLN A 143 -18.54 8.93 2.40
CA GLN A 143 -19.25 8.95 1.12
C GLN A 143 -18.93 7.67 0.31
N PRO A 144 -19.91 7.07 -0.40
CA PRO A 144 -19.73 5.77 -1.08
C PRO A 144 -18.55 5.69 -2.06
N VAL A 145 -18.18 6.82 -2.68
CA VAL A 145 -17.04 6.91 -3.60
C VAL A 145 -15.68 6.90 -2.88
N ALA A 146 -15.67 7.13 -1.57
CA ALA A 146 -14.48 7.14 -0.73
C ALA A 146 -14.49 6.02 0.32
N ASP A 147 -15.50 5.15 0.30
CA ASP A 147 -15.65 4.03 1.22
C ASP A 147 -14.89 2.80 0.72
N PRO A 148 -13.81 2.37 1.39
CA PRO A 148 -13.05 1.18 1.02
C PRO A 148 -13.91 -0.08 0.89
N PHE A 149 -14.96 -0.22 1.71
CA PHE A 149 -15.86 -1.37 1.67
C PHE A 149 -16.50 -1.57 0.30
N ASN A 150 -16.88 -0.49 -0.39
CA ASN A 150 -17.50 -0.55 -1.72
C ASN A 150 -16.53 -1.01 -2.82
N PHE A 151 -15.22 -0.97 -2.56
CA PHE A 151 -14.20 -1.35 -3.53
C PHE A 151 -13.68 -2.77 -3.33
N LEU A 152 -13.78 -3.33 -2.12
CA LEU A 152 -13.27 -4.68 -1.82
C LEU A 152 -13.68 -5.76 -2.84
N PRO A 153 -14.96 -5.85 -3.28
CA PRO A 153 -15.35 -6.85 -4.28
C PRO A 153 -14.71 -6.65 -5.66
N ARG A 154 -14.13 -5.48 -5.91
CA ARG A 154 -13.45 -5.13 -7.18
C ARG A 154 -11.94 -5.35 -7.11
N VAL A 155 -11.40 -5.61 -5.94
CA VAL A 155 -9.99 -5.98 -5.78
C VAL A 155 -9.85 -7.44 -6.21
N VAL A 156 -9.36 -7.66 -7.42
CA VAL A 156 -9.24 -9.00 -8.02
C VAL A 156 -7.78 -9.48 -8.14
N LEU A 157 -6.82 -8.58 -7.93
CA LEU A 157 -5.39 -8.94 -7.97
C LEU A 157 -4.96 -9.72 -6.71
N PRO A 158 -3.90 -10.52 -6.79
CA PRO A 158 -3.33 -11.23 -5.65
C PRO A 158 -3.05 -10.31 -4.47
N THR A 159 -3.61 -10.63 -3.29
CA THR A 159 -3.55 -9.75 -2.11
C THR A 159 -3.09 -10.51 -0.86
N LEU A 160 -1.98 -10.07 -0.27
CA LEU A 160 -1.48 -10.48 1.04
C LEU A 160 -1.87 -9.42 2.09
N MET A 161 -2.50 -9.85 3.17
CA MET A 161 -2.72 -9.03 4.36
C MET A 161 -1.91 -9.59 5.53
N ILE A 162 -1.22 -8.69 6.27
CA ILE A 162 -0.47 -9.05 7.48
C ILE A 162 -0.88 -8.11 8.62
N ASN A 163 -1.51 -8.66 9.64
CA ASN A 163 -2.13 -7.89 10.70
C ASN A 163 -1.77 -8.43 12.09
N GLY A 164 -1.86 -7.57 13.09
CA GLY A 164 -1.71 -7.94 14.49
C GLY A 164 -3.05 -8.43 15.09
N ARG A 165 -3.00 -9.51 15.88
CA ARG A 165 -4.17 -10.03 16.61
C ARG A 165 -4.78 -9.01 17.57
N TYR A 166 -3.94 -8.19 18.16
CA TYR A 166 -4.28 -7.22 19.20
C TYR A 166 -4.26 -5.79 18.66
N ASP A 167 -4.51 -5.63 17.36
CA ASP A 167 -4.62 -4.31 16.75
C ASP A 167 -5.86 -3.59 17.28
N SER A 168 -5.63 -2.45 17.95
CA SER A 168 -6.70 -1.63 18.54
C SER A 168 -7.31 -0.64 17.55
N PHE A 169 -6.62 -0.33 16.46
CA PHE A 169 -7.16 0.51 15.39
C PHE A 169 -8.07 -0.31 14.46
N PHE A 170 -7.65 -1.52 14.13
CA PHE A 170 -8.40 -2.45 13.28
C PHE A 170 -8.65 -3.76 14.03
N PRO A 171 -9.73 -3.87 14.82
CA PRO A 171 -10.06 -5.09 15.55
C PRO A 171 -10.22 -6.30 14.61
N LEU A 172 -9.59 -7.42 14.97
CA LEU A 172 -9.48 -8.60 14.12
C LEU A 172 -10.84 -9.07 13.58
N GLU A 173 -11.84 -9.20 14.45
CA GLU A 173 -13.16 -9.74 14.08
C GLU A 173 -14.04 -8.73 13.34
N ALA A 174 -14.00 -7.46 13.74
CA ALA A 174 -14.92 -6.45 13.24
C ALA A 174 -14.37 -5.69 12.01
N SER A 175 -13.06 -5.68 11.81
CA SER A 175 -12.39 -4.86 10.80
C SER A 175 -11.56 -5.71 9.81
N ILE A 176 -10.55 -6.44 10.32
CA ILE A 176 -9.58 -7.16 9.48
C ILE A 176 -10.23 -8.32 8.74
N LYS A 177 -10.94 -9.21 9.45
CA LYS A 177 -11.59 -10.38 8.84
C LYS A 177 -12.66 -10.00 7.81
N PRO A 178 -13.55 -9.01 8.07
CA PRO A 178 -14.48 -8.53 7.06
C PRO A 178 -13.76 -7.94 5.82
N PHE A 179 -12.72 -7.13 6.01
CA PHE A 179 -11.92 -6.62 4.89
C PHE A 179 -11.43 -7.79 4.01
N PHE A 180 -10.75 -8.76 4.60
CA PHE A 180 -10.23 -9.94 3.88
C PHE A 180 -11.33 -10.77 3.22
N LYS A 181 -12.45 -10.98 3.92
CA LYS A 181 -13.59 -11.77 3.43
C LYS A 181 -14.19 -11.19 2.16
N TYR A 182 -14.33 -9.87 2.10
CA TYR A 182 -15.01 -9.21 0.98
C TYR A 182 -14.09 -8.85 -0.20
N LEU A 183 -12.77 -9.13 -0.11
CA LEU A 183 -11.89 -9.05 -1.28
C LEU A 183 -12.40 -9.94 -2.39
N GLY A 184 -12.59 -9.37 -3.60
CA GLY A 184 -12.95 -10.09 -4.81
C GLY A 184 -11.84 -11.01 -5.35
N THR A 185 -10.64 -10.92 -4.79
CA THR A 185 -9.51 -11.80 -5.09
C THR A 185 -9.89 -13.27 -4.85
N PRO A 186 -9.60 -14.18 -5.80
CA PRO A 186 -9.82 -15.62 -5.60
C PRO A 186 -9.14 -16.14 -4.33
N GLU A 187 -9.75 -17.14 -3.65
CA GLU A 187 -9.20 -17.68 -2.40
C GLU A 187 -7.76 -18.21 -2.54
N ALA A 188 -7.39 -18.74 -3.71
CA ALA A 188 -6.04 -19.25 -3.97
C ALA A 188 -5.00 -18.11 -4.08
N ASP A 189 -5.45 -16.88 -4.32
CA ASP A 189 -4.64 -15.70 -4.59
C ASP A 189 -4.78 -14.63 -3.50
N LYS A 190 -5.37 -14.95 -2.36
CA LYS A 190 -5.36 -14.08 -1.18
C LYS A 190 -4.90 -14.81 0.07
N LYS A 191 -4.20 -14.11 0.95
CA LYS A 191 -3.67 -14.66 2.20
C LYS A 191 -3.78 -13.64 3.33
N LEU A 192 -4.33 -14.08 4.47
CA LEU A 192 -4.31 -13.31 5.72
C LEU A 192 -3.36 -13.97 6.72
N ILE A 193 -2.37 -13.21 7.17
CA ILE A 193 -1.47 -13.60 8.26
C ILE A 193 -1.82 -12.76 9.49
N VAL A 194 -2.10 -13.43 10.59
CA VAL A 194 -2.39 -12.80 11.87
C VAL A 194 -1.23 -13.11 12.83
N THR A 195 -0.47 -12.10 13.20
CA THR A 195 0.65 -12.21 14.14
C THR A 195 0.18 -11.96 15.57
N ASP A 196 0.91 -12.45 16.55
CA ASP A 196 0.66 -12.17 17.97
C ASP A 196 1.25 -10.80 18.38
N SER A 197 0.89 -9.77 17.62
CA SER A 197 1.30 -8.38 17.84
C SER A 197 0.09 -7.44 17.82
N ASN A 198 0.34 -6.17 18.07
CA ASN A 198 -0.62 -5.07 17.89
C ASN A 198 -0.48 -4.43 16.51
N HIS A 199 -0.90 -3.16 16.35
CA HIS A 199 -0.78 -2.39 15.11
C HIS A 199 0.66 -2.26 14.57
N PHE A 200 1.68 -2.47 15.38
CA PHE A 200 3.08 -2.29 15.01
C PHE A 200 3.75 -3.60 14.56
N VAL A 201 3.11 -4.33 13.62
CA VAL A 201 3.61 -5.61 13.08
C VAL A 201 5.05 -5.52 12.61
N LEU A 202 5.44 -4.44 11.92
CA LEU A 202 6.81 -4.25 11.44
C LEU A 202 7.83 -3.97 12.57
N ALA A 203 7.38 -3.68 13.78
CA ALA A 203 8.27 -3.58 14.95
C ALA A 203 8.42 -4.91 15.68
N TYR A 204 7.36 -5.71 15.77
CA TYR A 204 7.34 -6.92 16.60
C TYR A 204 7.47 -8.22 15.81
N SER A 205 7.14 -8.20 14.50
CA SER A 205 7.14 -9.37 13.63
C SER A 205 7.80 -9.08 12.28
N ALA A 206 8.81 -8.19 12.27
CA ALA A 206 9.47 -7.70 11.04
C ALA A 206 9.93 -8.82 10.12
N ASN A 207 10.68 -9.80 10.65
CA ASN A 207 11.26 -10.89 9.85
C ASN A 207 10.18 -11.71 9.12
N LEU A 208 9.06 -11.98 9.79
CA LEU A 208 7.94 -12.68 9.18
C LEU A 208 7.28 -11.81 8.11
N ALA A 209 6.97 -10.55 8.44
CA ALA A 209 6.30 -9.64 7.51
C ALA A 209 7.15 -9.40 6.25
N ILE A 210 8.45 -9.20 6.41
CA ILE A 210 9.38 -8.99 5.29
C ILE A 210 9.45 -10.24 4.41
N ARG A 211 9.68 -11.41 5.00
CA ARG A 211 9.76 -12.69 4.27
C ARG A 211 8.49 -12.94 3.47
N GLU A 212 7.33 -12.90 4.12
CA GLU A 212 6.05 -13.17 3.46
C GLU A 212 5.75 -12.14 2.36
N SER A 213 6.14 -10.87 2.56
CA SER A 213 5.98 -9.83 1.53
C SER A 213 6.87 -10.10 0.31
N LEU A 214 8.12 -10.50 0.52
CA LEU A 214 9.04 -10.82 -0.58
C LEU A 214 8.61 -12.08 -1.32
N ASP A 215 8.26 -13.15 -0.59
CA ASP A 215 7.75 -14.40 -1.17
C ASP A 215 6.48 -14.17 -2.00
N TRP A 216 5.60 -13.26 -1.53
CA TRP A 216 4.39 -12.87 -2.26
C TRP A 216 4.71 -12.14 -3.55
N MET A 217 5.62 -11.18 -3.50
CA MET A 217 6.07 -10.45 -4.69
C MET A 217 6.78 -11.39 -5.67
N ASP A 218 7.64 -12.30 -5.20
CA ASP A 218 8.31 -13.28 -6.07
C ASP A 218 7.31 -14.22 -6.77
N ARG A 219 6.26 -14.62 -6.04
CA ARG A 219 5.22 -15.49 -6.61
C ARG A 219 4.45 -14.84 -7.75
N TYR A 220 4.11 -13.55 -7.65
CA TYR A 220 3.21 -12.89 -8.59
C TYR A 220 3.88 -11.93 -9.58
N LEU A 221 5.05 -11.41 -9.25
CA LEU A 221 5.87 -10.60 -10.17
C LEU A 221 7.02 -11.41 -10.79
N GLY A 222 7.26 -12.62 -10.29
CA GLY A 222 8.46 -13.40 -10.58
C GLY A 222 9.66 -12.99 -9.71
N PRO A 223 10.68 -13.87 -9.61
CA PRO A 223 11.88 -13.56 -8.83
C PRO A 223 12.65 -12.40 -9.46
N VAL A 224 13.35 -11.65 -8.63
CA VAL A 224 14.32 -10.64 -9.07
C VAL A 224 15.53 -11.36 -9.65
N LYS A 225 15.99 -10.92 -10.80
CA LYS A 225 17.13 -11.49 -11.53
C LYS A 225 18.41 -10.73 -11.22
#